data_b09edfc0e33fdbaab9f7cab5341663eb
#
_entry.id   b09edfc0e33fdbaab9f7cab5341663eb
#
_cell.length_a   1.000
_cell.length_b   1.000
_cell.length_c   1.000
_cell.angle_alpha   90.00
_cell.angle_beta   90.00
_cell.angle_gamma   90.00
#
_symmetry.space_group_name_H-M   'P 1'
#
loop_
_entity.id
_entity.type
_entity.pdbx_description
1 polymer ?
#
loop_
_entity_poly.entity_id
_entity_poly.type
_entity_poly.pdbx_seq_one_letter_code
_entity_poly.pdbx_strand_id
1 'polypeptide(L)'
;MRKTFLFPAFLFLFVLSGFAQKKDISVLIDAAADKIEPKTIAWRRDFHEHPELGNREFRTSKIIADHLRSLGLEVKEGVGKTGVVGILRGAKPGPVIGLRADMDGLPLVERVDLPFASKVKTTYNGQDVGAMHACGHDSHMAILMSVAEVLAGLKKDLKGTVKFIFQPAEEGAPTGEEGGAALMIKDGVLEDPKVDVMFGLHINSATEVGKIRYRSAGAMAASDWFTIKVKGKGSHGSMPWAGIDPIVVSAQIIAGLQTIISRQTELSKDAAVISVCVIKSGIRSNIIPEEAEMTGTIRTLDTAMQNDIHERIRRTVTKIAESAGATAEVTIEKKTLITYNDPALVKKMLPSLQKAAGGENVTWMDAMMGSEDFSFFAEKVPSFFFFLGGMKKGQDPHTAFPHHTPDFYIDESGFKVGVKAFCNLVFDYSSGN
;
A
#
# COMPACT_ATOMS: atom_id res chain seq x y z
N MET A 1 -34.20 55.90 74.40
CA MET A 1 -33.08 54.95 74.11
C MET A 1 -33.39 54.27 72.76
N ARG A 2 -32.79 54.76 71.67
CA ARG A 2 -32.93 54.14 70.33
C ARG A 2 -31.76 53.17 70.11
N LYS A 3 -32.04 51.89 69.93
CA LYS A 3 -31.04 50.86 69.58
C LYS A 3 -30.90 50.81 68.06
N THR A 4 -29.71 51.17 67.59
CA THR A 4 -29.31 51.04 66.17
C THR A 4 -28.79 49.58 65.89
N PHE A 5 -29.45 48.84 65.01
CA PHE A 5 -28.96 47.52 64.52
C PHE A 5 -28.10 47.74 63.26
N LEU A 6 -26.82 47.44 63.38
CA LEU A 6 -25.93 47.28 62.18
C LEU A 6 -26.08 45.86 61.58
N PHE A 7 -26.50 45.81 60.34
CA PHE A 7 -26.43 44.55 59.53
C PHE A 7 -25.07 44.49 58.79
N PRO A 8 -24.32 43.40 58.91
CA PRO A 8 -23.14 43.26 58.08
C PRO A 8 -23.55 42.79 56.67
N ALA A 9 -23.17 43.56 55.60
CA ALA A 9 -23.31 43.19 54.23
C ALA A 9 -22.24 42.11 53.86
N PHE A 10 -22.64 40.85 53.62
CA PHE A 10 -21.81 39.84 53.11
C PHE A 10 -21.70 40.00 51.57
N LEU A 11 -20.53 40.44 51.12
CA LEU A 11 -20.19 40.51 49.67
C LEU A 11 -19.86 39.12 49.16
N PHE A 12 -20.78 38.47 48.46
CA PHE A 12 -20.55 37.23 47.79
C PHE A 12 -19.75 37.49 46.46
N LEU A 13 -18.44 37.24 46.46
CA LEU A 13 -17.65 37.19 45.24
C LEU A 13 -18.02 35.90 44.47
N PHE A 14 -18.82 36.04 43.42
CA PHE A 14 -18.99 34.99 42.42
C PHE A 14 -17.71 34.88 41.59
N VAL A 15 -16.85 33.90 41.89
CA VAL A 15 -15.77 33.49 40.98
C VAL A 15 -16.41 32.73 39.83
N LEU A 16 -16.64 33.41 38.71
CA LEU A 16 -16.96 32.78 37.43
C LEU A 16 -15.74 32.01 36.96
N SER A 17 -15.65 30.74 37.36
CA SER A 17 -14.75 29.78 36.75
C SER A 17 -15.22 29.58 35.31
N GLY A 18 -14.64 30.33 34.38
CA GLY A 18 -14.82 30.08 32.94
C GLY A 18 -14.25 28.70 32.62
N PHE A 19 -15.09 27.68 32.61
CA PHE A 19 -14.77 26.42 31.96
C PHE A 19 -14.62 26.74 30.48
N ALA A 20 -13.40 26.96 30.02
CA ALA A 20 -13.08 26.94 28.60
C ALA A 20 -13.48 25.55 28.08
N GLN A 21 -14.62 25.48 27.39
CA GLN A 21 -15.11 24.26 26.77
C GLN A 21 -14.02 23.78 25.81
N LYS A 22 -13.39 22.66 26.14
CA LYS A 22 -12.34 22.07 25.29
C LYS A 22 -12.98 21.81 23.94
N LYS A 23 -12.53 22.51 22.88
CA LYS A 23 -13.04 22.28 21.53
C LYS A 23 -12.87 20.79 21.17
N ASP A 24 -13.91 20.23 20.59
CA ASP A 24 -13.84 18.86 20.06
C ASP A 24 -12.68 18.77 19.07
N ILE A 25 -11.81 17.77 19.25
CA ILE A 25 -10.63 17.59 18.42
C ILE A 25 -11.01 17.36 16.94
N SER A 26 -12.17 16.76 16.66
CA SER A 26 -12.66 16.55 15.31
C SER A 26 -12.92 17.87 14.58
N VAL A 27 -13.47 18.88 15.27
CA VAL A 27 -13.70 20.22 14.70
C VAL A 27 -12.37 20.92 14.38
N LEU A 28 -11.35 20.70 15.21
CA LEU A 28 -10.01 21.26 14.95
C LEU A 28 -9.33 20.58 13.76
N ILE A 29 -9.49 19.26 13.63
CA ILE A 29 -9.00 18.49 12.50
C ILE A 29 -9.69 18.96 11.22
N ASP A 30 -11.01 19.10 11.22
CA ASP A 30 -11.78 19.55 10.07
C ASP A 30 -11.32 20.92 9.56
N ALA A 31 -11.24 21.88 10.47
CA ALA A 31 -10.77 23.24 10.13
C ALA A 31 -9.32 23.26 9.63
N ALA A 32 -8.44 22.43 10.20
CA ALA A 32 -7.05 22.34 9.77
C ALA A 32 -6.92 21.67 8.41
N ALA A 33 -7.69 20.61 8.14
CA ALA A 33 -7.73 19.92 6.85
C ALA A 33 -8.26 20.82 5.73
N ASP A 34 -9.31 21.59 5.97
CA ASP A 34 -9.81 22.57 5.00
C ASP A 34 -8.78 23.67 4.72
N LYS A 35 -8.05 24.13 5.74
CA LYS A 35 -7.01 25.16 5.57
C LYS A 35 -5.81 24.67 4.76
N ILE A 36 -5.40 23.40 4.94
CA ILE A 36 -4.20 22.86 4.29
C ILE A 36 -4.46 22.32 2.87
N GLU A 37 -5.71 22.10 2.48
CA GLU A 37 -6.09 21.49 1.19
C GLU A 37 -5.39 22.13 -0.01
N PRO A 38 -5.31 23.47 -0.18
CA PRO A 38 -4.60 24.08 -1.32
C PRO A 38 -3.12 23.72 -1.37
N LYS A 39 -2.47 23.56 -0.21
CA LYS A 39 -1.07 23.18 -0.08
C LYS A 39 -0.86 21.70 -0.42
N THR A 40 -1.80 20.84 0.01
CA THR A 40 -1.83 19.41 -0.34
C THR A 40 -1.86 19.23 -1.86
N ILE A 41 -2.75 19.95 -2.53
CA ILE A 41 -2.87 19.94 -4.00
C ILE A 41 -1.59 20.44 -4.67
N ALA A 42 -0.98 21.52 -4.15
CA ALA A 42 0.25 22.04 -4.69
C ALA A 42 1.42 21.06 -4.60
N TRP A 43 1.59 20.38 -3.46
CA TRP A 43 2.60 19.33 -3.31
C TRP A 43 2.36 18.14 -4.24
N ARG A 44 1.11 17.67 -4.32
CA ARG A 44 0.76 16.57 -5.23
C ARG A 44 1.15 16.91 -6.67
N ARG A 45 0.83 18.11 -7.14
CA ARG A 45 1.14 18.55 -8.52
C ARG A 45 2.64 18.70 -8.77
N ASP A 46 3.39 19.19 -7.78
CA ASP A 46 4.85 19.27 -7.86
C ASP A 46 5.50 17.89 -7.96
N PHE A 47 5.07 16.92 -7.15
CA PHE A 47 5.55 15.53 -7.24
C PHE A 47 5.13 14.89 -8.57
N HIS A 48 3.92 15.13 -9.03
CA HIS A 48 3.42 14.59 -10.30
C HIS A 48 4.22 15.09 -11.51
N GLU A 49 4.60 16.36 -11.51
CA GLU A 49 5.42 16.95 -12.55
C GLU A 49 6.87 16.44 -12.55
N HIS A 50 7.36 15.98 -11.39
CA HIS A 50 8.76 15.58 -11.18
C HIS A 50 8.88 14.18 -10.56
N PRO A 51 8.29 13.14 -11.15
CA PRO A 51 8.33 11.79 -10.60
C PRO A 51 9.73 11.20 -10.66
N GLU A 52 10.07 10.42 -9.64
CA GLU A 52 11.32 9.68 -9.55
C GLU A 52 11.02 8.19 -9.39
N LEU A 53 11.79 7.31 -10.03
CA LEU A 53 11.61 5.87 -9.98
C LEU A 53 12.14 5.29 -8.66
N GLY A 54 11.69 4.08 -8.33
CA GLY A 54 12.07 3.37 -7.11
C GLY A 54 13.58 3.36 -6.86
N ASN A 55 13.99 3.63 -5.62
CA ASN A 55 15.37 3.85 -5.17
C ASN A 55 16.09 5.05 -5.82
N ARG A 56 15.37 5.95 -6.46
CA ARG A 56 15.90 7.17 -7.12
C ARG A 56 15.14 8.43 -6.68
N GLU A 57 14.33 8.34 -5.62
CA GLU A 57 13.44 9.40 -5.11
C GLU A 57 14.24 10.47 -4.30
N PHE A 58 15.37 10.95 -4.84
CA PHE A 58 16.28 11.86 -4.11
C PHE A 58 15.70 13.26 -3.91
N ARG A 59 15.08 13.86 -4.96
CA ARG A 59 14.41 15.15 -4.87
C ARG A 59 13.19 15.07 -3.95
N THR A 60 12.39 14.05 -4.14
CA THR A 60 11.19 13.76 -3.36
C THR A 60 11.53 13.63 -1.88
N SER A 61 12.51 12.80 -1.54
CA SER A 61 13.01 12.60 -0.17
C SER A 61 13.44 13.92 0.48
N LYS A 62 14.19 14.73 -0.27
CA LYS A 62 14.67 16.03 0.24
C LYS A 62 13.51 16.98 0.57
N ILE A 63 12.52 17.10 -0.31
CA ILE A 63 11.35 17.96 -0.09
C ILE A 63 10.58 17.52 1.16
N ILE A 64 10.34 16.21 1.30
CA ILE A 64 9.66 15.63 2.45
C ILE A 64 10.46 15.89 3.74
N ALA A 65 11.75 15.59 3.75
CA ALA A 65 12.61 15.76 4.92
C ALA A 65 12.69 17.23 5.37
N ASP A 66 12.85 18.15 4.42
CA ASP A 66 12.90 19.60 4.70
C ASP A 66 11.55 20.10 5.28
N HIS A 67 10.42 19.62 4.73
CA HIS A 67 9.10 19.94 5.27
C HIS A 67 8.94 19.43 6.71
N LEU A 68 9.23 18.16 6.98
CA LEU A 68 9.11 17.59 8.31
C LEU A 68 10.01 18.29 9.34
N ARG A 69 11.23 18.67 8.96
CA ARG A 69 12.13 19.47 9.80
C ARG A 69 11.55 20.85 10.10
N SER A 70 10.93 21.51 9.10
CA SER A 70 10.30 22.81 9.29
C SER A 70 9.18 22.81 10.32
N LEU A 71 8.55 21.64 10.53
CA LEU A 71 7.52 21.41 11.55
C LEU A 71 8.11 21.05 12.93
N GLY A 72 9.44 20.95 13.05
CA GLY A 72 10.11 20.57 14.29
C GLY A 72 10.04 19.08 14.63
N LEU A 73 9.88 18.21 13.64
CA LEU A 73 9.97 16.77 13.81
C LEU A 73 11.44 16.32 13.85
N GLU A 74 11.69 15.23 14.56
CA GLU A 74 12.92 14.45 14.43
C GLU A 74 12.88 13.70 13.09
N VAL A 75 13.89 13.88 12.21
CA VAL A 75 13.87 13.33 10.85
C VAL A 75 15.08 12.46 10.59
N LYS A 76 14.84 11.23 10.09
CA LYS A 76 15.85 10.29 9.62
C LYS A 76 15.66 10.08 8.12
N GLU A 77 16.70 10.30 7.34
CA GLU A 77 16.77 10.07 5.90
C GLU A 77 17.55 8.80 5.57
N GLY A 78 17.38 8.28 4.36
CA GLY A 78 18.13 7.13 3.86
C GLY A 78 17.67 5.79 4.42
N VAL A 79 16.46 5.69 4.99
CA VAL A 79 15.89 4.44 5.47
C VAL A 79 15.32 3.68 4.28
N GLY A 80 15.81 2.47 3.99
CA GLY A 80 15.46 1.77 2.76
C GLY A 80 15.99 2.48 1.51
N LYS A 81 17.16 3.10 1.57
CA LYS A 81 17.87 3.93 0.58
C LYS A 81 17.41 5.39 0.54
N THR A 82 16.26 5.69 -0.05
CA THR A 82 15.76 7.05 -0.24
C THR A 82 14.61 7.41 0.70
N GLY A 83 14.16 6.47 1.54
CA GLY A 83 13.04 6.69 2.45
C GLY A 83 13.32 7.72 3.54
N VAL A 84 12.24 8.37 4.00
CA VAL A 84 12.27 9.41 5.04
C VAL A 84 11.33 9.02 6.17
N VAL A 85 11.83 9.16 7.41
CA VAL A 85 11.04 8.92 8.62
C VAL A 85 11.01 10.18 9.47
N GLY A 86 9.79 10.68 9.76
CA GLY A 86 9.56 11.77 10.69
C GLY A 86 8.95 11.29 11.99
N ILE A 87 9.41 11.80 13.14
CA ILE A 87 8.89 11.42 14.45
C ILE A 87 8.32 12.66 15.14
N LEU A 88 7.03 12.64 15.40
CA LEU A 88 6.31 13.65 16.17
C LEU A 88 5.95 13.09 17.54
N ARG A 89 6.59 13.60 18.59
CA ARG A 89 6.26 13.23 19.99
C ARG A 89 5.15 14.13 20.50
N GLY A 90 4.01 13.54 20.87
CA GLY A 90 2.91 14.25 21.51
C GLY A 90 3.27 14.78 22.91
N ALA A 91 2.39 15.60 23.47
CA ALA A 91 2.58 16.20 24.80
C ALA A 91 2.29 15.24 25.96
N LYS A 92 1.72 14.07 25.72
CA LYS A 92 1.34 13.08 26.73
C LYS A 92 1.85 11.69 26.34
N PRO A 93 2.18 10.83 27.31
CA PRO A 93 2.51 9.44 27.05
C PRO A 93 1.36 8.72 26.33
N GLY A 94 1.71 7.77 25.46
CA GLY A 94 0.76 6.97 24.69
C GLY A 94 1.46 6.05 23.70
N PRO A 95 0.71 5.40 22.80
CA PRO A 95 1.25 4.47 21.82
C PRO A 95 2.10 5.16 20.75
N VAL A 96 2.85 4.34 20.01
CA VAL A 96 3.57 4.73 18.82
C VAL A 96 2.78 4.29 17.58
N ILE A 97 2.33 5.24 16.81
CA ILE A 97 1.47 5.02 15.64
C ILE A 97 2.28 5.31 14.38
N GLY A 98 2.42 4.30 13.51
CA GLY A 98 3.01 4.45 12.19
C GLY A 98 1.97 4.86 11.15
N LEU A 99 2.30 5.85 10.33
CA LEU A 99 1.54 6.24 9.14
C LEU A 99 2.47 6.12 7.93
N ARG A 100 2.01 5.48 6.85
CA ARG A 100 2.82 5.22 5.66
C ARG A 100 2.26 5.89 4.40
N ALA A 101 3.16 6.43 3.61
CA ALA A 101 2.96 6.76 2.20
C ALA A 101 4.15 6.25 1.39
N ASP A 102 3.89 5.67 0.23
CA ASP A 102 4.88 5.34 -0.79
C ASP A 102 5.28 6.57 -1.60
N MET A 103 6.43 6.52 -2.32
CA MET A 103 7.02 7.71 -2.96
C MET A 103 7.36 7.54 -4.43
N ASP A 104 7.48 6.33 -4.92
CA ASP A 104 8.04 6.06 -6.23
C ASP A 104 7.04 6.25 -7.37
N GLY A 105 7.58 6.63 -8.54
CA GLY A 105 6.88 6.66 -9.82
C GLY A 105 7.19 5.43 -10.66
N LEU A 106 6.41 5.27 -11.73
CA LEU A 106 6.50 4.15 -12.67
C LEU A 106 7.23 4.54 -13.97
N PRO A 107 7.90 3.60 -14.66
CA PRO A 107 8.61 3.85 -15.92
C PRO A 107 7.63 3.95 -17.10
N LEU A 108 6.75 4.97 -17.09
CA LEU A 108 5.70 5.22 -18.08
C LEU A 108 5.80 6.63 -18.65
N VAL A 109 5.41 6.79 -19.92
CA VAL A 109 5.23 8.11 -20.55
C VAL A 109 3.79 8.54 -20.34
N GLU A 110 3.58 9.67 -19.66
CA GLU A 110 2.24 10.21 -19.41
C GLU A 110 1.59 10.72 -20.71
N ARG A 111 0.28 10.47 -20.86
CA ARG A 111 -0.54 10.93 -21.97
C ARG A 111 -1.68 11.86 -21.56
N VAL A 112 -1.86 12.10 -20.26
CA VAL A 112 -2.91 12.99 -19.77
C VAL A 112 -2.51 14.44 -20.04
N ASP A 113 -3.42 15.23 -20.61
CA ASP A 113 -3.20 16.66 -20.86
C ASP A 113 -3.49 17.47 -19.59
N LEU A 114 -2.47 17.62 -18.76
CA LEU A 114 -2.51 18.38 -17.50
C LEU A 114 -1.43 19.47 -17.52
N PRO A 115 -1.69 20.63 -16.89
CA PRO A 115 -0.67 21.68 -16.77
C PRO A 115 0.61 21.25 -16.04
N PHE A 116 0.51 20.22 -15.20
CA PHE A 116 1.58 19.61 -14.39
C PHE A 116 1.89 18.17 -14.83
N ALA A 117 1.54 17.78 -16.04
CA ALA A 117 1.86 16.46 -16.59
C ALA A 117 3.38 16.24 -16.61
N SER A 118 3.82 15.04 -16.25
CA SER A 118 5.23 14.67 -16.27
C SER A 118 5.81 14.67 -17.68
N LYS A 119 6.96 15.30 -17.84
CA LYS A 119 7.81 15.24 -19.05
C LYS A 119 9.18 14.64 -18.76
N VAL A 120 9.31 14.01 -17.59
CA VAL A 120 10.55 13.41 -17.13
C VAL A 120 10.94 12.24 -18.03
N LYS A 121 12.21 12.22 -18.42
CA LYS A 121 12.85 11.11 -19.13
C LYS A 121 14.00 10.61 -18.25
N THR A 122 14.12 9.30 -18.12
CA THR A 122 15.11 8.65 -17.29
C THR A 122 15.49 7.29 -17.86
N THR A 123 16.39 6.58 -17.20
CA THR A 123 16.78 5.23 -17.58
C THR A 123 16.29 4.24 -16.53
N TYR A 124 15.65 3.17 -16.96
CA TYR A 124 15.22 2.06 -16.11
C TYR A 124 15.69 0.72 -16.69
N ASN A 125 16.47 -0.04 -15.91
CA ASN A 125 17.05 -1.33 -16.35
C ASN A 125 17.77 -1.24 -17.72
N GLY A 126 18.51 -0.15 -17.95
CA GLY A 126 19.28 0.09 -19.18
C GLY A 126 18.46 0.55 -20.39
N GLN A 127 17.19 0.89 -20.21
CA GLN A 127 16.30 1.42 -21.25
C GLN A 127 15.88 2.84 -20.95
N ASP A 128 15.83 3.69 -21.98
CA ASP A 128 15.29 5.05 -21.89
C ASP A 128 13.77 4.98 -21.77
N VAL A 129 13.21 5.58 -20.70
CA VAL A 129 11.78 5.55 -20.37
C VAL A 129 11.30 6.94 -19.96
N GLY A 130 10.00 7.17 -19.95
CA GLY A 130 9.39 8.26 -19.17
C GLY A 130 9.32 7.89 -17.70
N ALA A 131 8.96 8.83 -16.84
CA ALA A 131 8.54 8.56 -15.48
C ALA A 131 7.19 9.23 -15.21
N MET A 132 6.29 8.56 -14.49
CA MET A 132 4.96 9.05 -14.17
C MET A 132 4.48 8.50 -12.83
N HIS A 133 3.81 9.33 -12.02
CA HIS A 133 3.03 8.82 -10.89
C HIS A 133 1.70 8.24 -11.38
N ALA A 134 1.76 7.03 -11.96
CA ALA A 134 0.60 6.33 -12.51
C ALA A 134 -0.08 5.38 -11.50
N CYS A 135 0.34 5.41 -10.23
CA CYS A 135 -0.31 4.71 -9.11
C CYS A 135 -0.89 5.66 -8.05
N GLY A 136 -0.52 6.95 -8.09
CA GLY A 136 -1.06 7.97 -7.19
C GLY A 136 -0.24 8.20 -5.91
N HIS A 137 1.01 7.71 -5.86
CA HIS A 137 1.91 7.91 -4.72
C HIS A 137 2.21 9.38 -4.44
N ASP A 138 2.19 10.24 -5.46
CA ASP A 138 2.21 11.70 -5.33
C ASP A 138 1.12 12.24 -4.40
N SER A 139 -0.09 11.65 -4.46
CA SER A 139 -1.19 12.01 -3.57
C SER A 139 -1.02 11.45 -2.15
N HIS A 140 -0.47 10.23 -2.02
CA HIS A 140 -0.20 9.63 -0.72
C HIS A 140 0.81 10.46 0.07
N MET A 141 1.93 10.87 -0.59
CA MET A 141 2.93 11.77 0.00
C MET A 141 2.34 13.11 0.42
N ALA A 142 1.59 13.76 -0.48
CA ALA A 142 0.99 15.06 -0.22
C ALA A 142 0.00 15.01 0.95
N ILE A 143 -0.83 13.96 1.02
CA ILE A 143 -1.74 13.73 2.14
C ILE A 143 -0.94 13.53 3.44
N LEU A 144 0.08 12.67 3.45
CA LEU A 144 0.84 12.38 4.67
C LEU A 144 1.67 13.58 5.15
N MET A 145 2.21 14.40 4.25
CA MET A 145 2.85 15.68 4.59
C MET A 145 1.86 16.65 5.24
N SER A 146 0.63 16.70 4.74
CA SER A 146 -0.45 17.52 5.31
C SER A 146 -0.86 17.01 6.69
N VAL A 147 -0.95 15.70 6.88
CA VAL A 147 -1.21 15.08 8.19
C VAL A 147 -0.12 15.47 9.19
N ALA A 148 1.15 15.45 8.76
CA ALA A 148 2.25 15.88 9.64
C ALA A 148 2.11 17.33 10.09
N GLU A 149 1.73 18.25 9.20
CA GLU A 149 1.52 19.65 9.52
C GLU A 149 0.32 19.85 10.47
N VAL A 150 -0.81 19.17 10.21
CA VAL A 150 -2.00 19.24 11.08
C VAL A 150 -1.70 18.69 12.48
N LEU A 151 -1.07 17.51 12.56
CA LEU A 151 -0.75 16.90 13.86
C LEU A 151 0.32 17.68 14.63
N ALA A 152 1.30 18.28 13.96
CA ALA A 152 2.27 19.17 14.59
C ALA A 152 1.58 20.40 15.22
N GLY A 153 0.59 20.97 14.52
CA GLY A 153 -0.24 22.06 15.04
C GLY A 153 -1.10 21.67 16.24
N LEU A 154 -1.49 20.41 16.35
CA LEU A 154 -2.30 19.83 17.42
C LEU A 154 -1.48 19.05 18.46
N LYS A 155 -0.14 19.15 18.43
CA LYS A 155 0.80 18.39 19.28
C LYS A 155 0.45 18.43 20.78
N LYS A 156 -0.09 19.54 21.29
CA LYS A 156 -0.44 19.73 22.70
C LYS A 156 -1.57 18.80 23.16
N ASP A 157 -2.44 18.39 22.25
CA ASP A 157 -3.56 17.48 22.51
C ASP A 157 -3.23 16.03 22.19
N LEU A 158 -2.15 15.77 21.46
CA LEU A 158 -1.73 14.44 21.02
C LEU A 158 -1.13 13.64 22.18
N LYS A 159 -1.58 12.38 22.33
CA LYS A 159 -0.97 11.36 23.20
C LYS A 159 -0.10 10.42 22.35
N GLY A 160 1.02 9.98 22.92
CA GLY A 160 1.93 9.06 22.26
C GLY A 160 2.82 9.72 21.20
N THR A 161 3.24 8.94 20.23
CA THR A 161 4.17 9.35 19.16
C THR A 161 3.60 8.95 17.83
N VAL A 162 3.74 9.80 16.82
CA VAL A 162 3.43 9.48 15.43
C VAL A 162 4.74 9.36 14.64
N LYS A 163 4.90 8.24 13.96
CA LYS A 163 6.01 7.98 13.04
C LYS A 163 5.48 8.06 11.61
N PHE A 164 5.89 9.09 10.87
CA PHE A 164 5.57 9.29 9.46
C PHE A 164 6.62 8.56 8.63
N ILE A 165 6.19 7.57 7.85
CA ILE A 165 7.05 6.71 7.06
C ILE A 165 6.78 6.98 5.59
N PHE A 166 7.72 7.64 4.91
CA PHE A 166 7.70 7.86 3.48
C PHE A 166 8.58 6.82 2.84
N GLN A 167 7.95 5.87 2.17
CA GLN A 167 8.57 4.62 1.71
C GLN A 167 8.97 4.70 0.24
N PRO A 168 10.21 4.34 -0.13
CA PRO A 168 10.65 4.24 -1.52
C PRO A 168 10.30 2.88 -2.12
N ALA A 169 10.34 2.79 -3.45
CA ALA A 169 10.37 1.55 -4.23
C ALA A 169 9.27 0.54 -3.88
N GLU A 170 8.03 0.99 -3.70
CA GLU A 170 6.87 0.11 -3.49
C GLU A 170 6.61 -0.76 -4.72
N GLU A 171 6.69 -0.17 -5.91
CA GLU A 171 6.49 -0.81 -7.22
C GLU A 171 7.63 -1.78 -7.60
N GLY A 172 8.64 -1.83 -6.75
CA GLY A 172 9.82 -2.67 -6.89
C GLY A 172 11.11 -1.90 -7.16
N ALA A 173 12.18 -2.40 -6.55
CA ALA A 173 13.51 -1.86 -6.77
C ALA A 173 14.04 -2.22 -8.18
N PRO A 174 14.97 -1.43 -8.74
CA PRO A 174 15.69 -1.81 -9.95
C PRO A 174 16.34 -3.18 -9.86
N THR A 175 16.51 -3.85 -11.01
CA THR A 175 17.08 -5.20 -11.07
C THR A 175 18.43 -5.27 -10.32
N GLY A 176 18.54 -6.22 -9.40
CA GLY A 176 19.74 -6.43 -8.59
C GLY A 176 19.84 -5.56 -7.34
N GLU A 177 18.82 -4.75 -7.04
CA GLU A 177 18.75 -3.95 -5.82
C GLU A 177 17.69 -4.48 -4.84
N GLU A 178 17.91 -4.26 -3.53
CA GLU A 178 16.89 -4.37 -2.51
C GLU A 178 16.15 -3.02 -2.36
N GLY A 179 14.89 -3.02 -1.94
CA GLY A 179 14.10 -1.80 -1.73
C GLY A 179 12.77 -2.08 -1.03
N GLY A 180 11.89 -1.09 -1.02
CA GLY A 180 10.53 -1.17 -0.51
C GLY A 180 10.43 -1.35 1.01
N ALA A 181 9.25 -1.74 1.47
CA ALA A 181 8.94 -1.93 2.89
C ALA A 181 9.86 -2.95 3.55
N ALA A 182 10.21 -4.04 2.85
CA ALA A 182 11.07 -5.09 3.40
C ALA A 182 12.47 -4.55 3.79
N LEU A 183 13.06 -3.69 2.94
CA LEU A 183 14.34 -3.06 3.25
C LEU A 183 14.22 -2.05 4.40
N MET A 184 13.15 -1.23 4.42
CA MET A 184 12.92 -0.29 5.53
C MET A 184 12.79 -1.02 6.88
N ILE A 185 12.13 -2.18 6.91
CA ILE A 185 12.00 -3.01 8.12
C ILE A 185 13.38 -3.56 8.55
N LYS A 186 14.18 -4.02 7.58
CA LYS A 186 15.57 -4.48 7.83
C LYS A 186 16.42 -3.34 8.40
N ASP A 187 16.21 -2.11 7.98
CA ASP A 187 16.86 -0.90 8.50
C ASP A 187 16.29 -0.39 9.83
N GLY A 188 15.32 -1.13 10.41
CA GLY A 188 14.78 -0.86 11.74
C GLY A 188 13.70 0.24 11.77
N VAL A 189 12.97 0.48 10.69
CA VAL A 189 11.93 1.52 10.62
C VAL A 189 10.83 1.34 11.67
N LEU A 190 10.57 0.12 12.12
CA LEU A 190 9.57 -0.18 13.15
C LEU A 190 10.11 -0.05 14.58
N GLU A 191 11.41 0.15 14.74
CA GLU A 191 12.08 0.32 16.04
C GLU A 191 12.41 1.80 16.31
N ASP A 192 12.77 2.13 17.52
CA ASP A 192 13.26 3.43 18.01
C ASP A 192 12.49 4.68 17.53
N PRO A 193 11.25 4.90 18.05
CA PRO A 193 10.49 4.09 18.99
C PRO A 193 9.77 2.93 18.30
N LYS A 194 9.56 1.82 19.04
CA LYS A 194 8.86 0.64 18.51
C LYS A 194 7.42 0.99 18.16
N VAL A 195 7.00 0.67 16.95
CA VAL A 195 5.65 0.92 16.45
C VAL A 195 4.66 -0.10 17.01
N ASP A 196 3.52 0.38 17.55
CA ASP A 196 2.47 -0.46 18.11
C ASP A 196 1.37 -0.78 17.09
N VAL A 197 1.16 0.10 16.10
CA VAL A 197 0.12 0.00 15.07
C VAL A 197 0.52 0.74 13.81
N MET A 198 0.11 0.24 12.63
CA MET A 198 0.34 0.89 11.34
C MET A 198 -0.96 1.23 10.63
N PHE A 199 -1.02 2.41 10.03
CA PHE A 199 -2.07 2.79 9.10
C PHE A 199 -1.46 3.20 7.76
N GLY A 200 -2.13 2.79 6.67
CA GLY A 200 -1.81 3.18 5.31
C GLY A 200 -3.07 3.47 4.51
N LEU A 201 -2.95 4.27 3.46
CA LEU A 201 -4.00 4.45 2.48
C LEU A 201 -3.45 4.28 1.07
N HIS A 202 -4.32 3.90 0.15
CA HIS A 202 -4.06 3.98 -1.28
C HIS A 202 -5.20 4.74 -1.97
N ILE A 203 -4.88 5.65 -2.89
CA ILE A 203 -5.89 6.29 -3.74
C ILE A 203 -6.43 5.26 -4.74
N ASN A 204 -7.72 5.35 -5.08
CA ASN A 204 -8.33 4.44 -6.04
C ASN A 204 -9.06 5.22 -7.14
N SER A 205 -8.61 5.08 -8.38
CA SER A 205 -9.14 5.79 -9.55
C SER A 205 -10.56 5.39 -9.94
N ALA A 206 -11.07 4.25 -9.47
CA ALA A 206 -12.43 3.76 -9.73
C ALA A 206 -13.39 3.94 -8.54
N THR A 207 -12.95 4.59 -7.47
CA THR A 207 -13.80 4.97 -6.33
C THR A 207 -13.98 6.47 -6.34
N GLU A 208 -15.24 6.94 -6.24
CA GLU A 208 -15.60 8.35 -6.27
C GLU A 208 -14.97 9.13 -5.11
N VAL A 209 -14.52 10.37 -5.38
CA VAL A 209 -14.00 11.27 -4.33
C VAL A 209 -14.98 11.45 -3.18
N GLY A 210 -14.44 11.60 -1.98
CA GLY A 210 -15.23 11.66 -0.75
C GLY A 210 -15.58 10.31 -0.14
N LYS A 211 -15.34 9.20 -0.86
CA LYS A 211 -15.59 7.85 -0.37
C LYS A 211 -14.33 7.16 0.12
N ILE A 212 -14.49 6.30 1.11
CA ILE A 212 -13.46 5.39 1.61
C ILE A 212 -13.98 3.96 1.45
N ARG A 213 -13.12 3.07 0.94
CA ARG A 213 -13.40 1.64 0.88
C ARG A 213 -12.43 0.89 1.77
N TYR A 214 -12.90 -0.17 2.40
CA TYR A 214 -12.09 -0.99 3.30
C TYR A 214 -12.48 -2.45 3.24
N ARG A 215 -11.56 -3.30 3.68
CA ARG A 215 -11.82 -4.72 3.90
C ARG A 215 -11.09 -5.16 5.17
N SER A 216 -11.69 -6.04 5.94
CA SER A 216 -11.06 -6.72 7.08
C SER A 216 -10.41 -8.01 6.60
N ALA A 217 -9.36 -8.48 7.27
CA ALA A 217 -8.54 -9.62 6.88
C ALA A 217 -7.77 -9.36 5.55
N GLY A 218 -7.69 -10.32 4.66
CA GLY A 218 -6.96 -10.19 3.39
C GLY A 218 -7.59 -9.15 2.47
N ALA A 219 -6.99 -7.96 2.36
CA ALA A 219 -7.48 -6.87 1.52
C ALA A 219 -6.87 -6.90 0.12
N MET A 220 -5.58 -7.19 0.00
CA MET A 220 -4.88 -7.38 -1.28
C MET A 220 -4.07 -8.68 -1.25
N ALA A 221 -3.94 -9.30 -2.43
CA ALA A 221 -3.32 -10.62 -2.54
C ALA A 221 -1.80 -10.58 -2.34
N ALA A 222 -1.28 -11.68 -1.81
CA ALA A 222 0.14 -11.99 -1.95
C ALA A 222 0.49 -12.17 -3.43
N SER A 223 1.70 -11.82 -3.80
CA SER A 223 2.28 -12.07 -5.11
C SER A 223 3.45 -13.01 -4.99
N ASP A 224 3.32 -14.19 -5.62
CA ASP A 224 4.44 -15.10 -5.78
C ASP A 224 4.71 -15.32 -7.27
N TRP A 225 5.97 -15.50 -7.60
CA TRP A 225 6.41 -15.85 -8.94
C TRP A 225 6.95 -17.27 -8.94
N PHE A 226 6.69 -18.00 -9.99
CA PHE A 226 7.25 -19.33 -10.14
C PHE A 226 7.97 -19.51 -11.49
N THR A 227 8.99 -20.35 -11.45
CA THR A 227 9.69 -20.87 -12.62
C THR A 227 9.66 -22.38 -12.57
N ILE A 228 9.26 -23.01 -13.67
CA ILE A 228 9.25 -24.46 -13.85
C ILE A 228 10.15 -24.79 -15.03
N LYS A 229 11.16 -25.61 -14.81
CA LYS A 229 12.05 -26.15 -15.84
C LYS A 229 11.78 -27.62 -16.00
N VAL A 230 11.35 -28.02 -17.18
CA VAL A 230 11.11 -29.45 -17.57
C VAL A 230 12.26 -29.93 -18.42
N LYS A 231 12.90 -31.00 -17.99
CA LYS A 231 13.96 -31.66 -18.74
C LYS A 231 13.47 -33.01 -19.29
N GLY A 232 13.54 -33.14 -20.60
CA GLY A 232 13.21 -34.34 -21.34
C GLY A 232 14.43 -34.90 -22.05
N LYS A 233 14.19 -35.42 -23.25
CA LYS A 233 15.24 -35.98 -24.14
C LYS A 233 14.92 -35.64 -25.59
N GLY A 234 15.83 -34.95 -26.27
CA GLY A 234 15.68 -34.57 -27.66
C GLY A 234 15.59 -35.76 -28.61
N SER A 235 14.85 -35.58 -29.72
CA SER A 235 14.74 -36.56 -30.78
C SER A 235 14.30 -35.88 -32.09
N HIS A 236 14.32 -36.66 -33.18
CA HIS A 236 13.74 -36.21 -34.44
C HIS A 236 12.21 -36.10 -34.29
N GLY A 237 11.59 -35.02 -34.76
CA GLY A 237 10.14 -34.78 -34.60
C GLY A 237 9.23 -35.87 -35.16
N SER A 238 9.69 -36.69 -36.17
CA SER A 238 8.98 -37.85 -36.67
C SER A 238 9.23 -39.14 -35.87
N MET A 239 10.10 -39.11 -34.85
CA MET A 239 10.49 -40.27 -34.03
C MET A 239 10.34 -39.95 -32.53
N PRO A 240 9.17 -39.52 -32.06
CA PRO A 240 8.96 -39.08 -30.67
C PRO A 240 9.22 -40.17 -29.62
N TRP A 241 9.04 -41.45 -30.01
CA TRP A 241 9.32 -42.59 -29.13
C TRP A 241 10.80 -42.77 -28.78
N ALA A 242 11.72 -42.11 -29.49
CA ALA A 242 13.17 -42.16 -29.21
C ALA A 242 13.59 -41.08 -28.17
N GLY A 243 12.70 -40.13 -27.82
CA GLY A 243 12.91 -39.04 -26.89
C GLY A 243 11.91 -39.01 -25.73
N ILE A 244 11.93 -37.91 -25.01
CA ILE A 244 10.93 -37.52 -24.01
C ILE A 244 10.60 -36.05 -24.28
N ASP A 245 9.39 -35.76 -24.75
CA ASP A 245 9.01 -34.46 -25.25
C ASP A 245 8.63 -33.49 -24.08
N PRO A 246 9.48 -32.52 -23.75
CA PRO A 246 9.20 -31.60 -22.66
C PRO A 246 8.06 -30.60 -22.99
N ILE A 247 7.72 -30.40 -24.28
CA ILE A 247 6.60 -29.52 -24.67
C ILE A 247 5.27 -30.19 -24.31
N VAL A 248 5.12 -31.49 -24.64
CA VAL A 248 3.90 -32.22 -24.25
C VAL A 248 3.76 -32.35 -22.75
N VAL A 249 4.87 -32.63 -22.05
CA VAL A 249 4.88 -32.66 -20.57
C VAL A 249 4.50 -31.30 -19.99
N SER A 250 5.00 -30.20 -20.54
CA SER A 250 4.63 -28.84 -20.11
C SER A 250 3.14 -28.54 -20.31
N ALA A 251 2.55 -28.97 -21.41
CA ALA A 251 1.11 -28.81 -21.65
C ALA A 251 0.27 -29.55 -20.59
N GLN A 252 0.68 -30.77 -20.22
CA GLN A 252 0.03 -31.51 -19.12
C GLN A 252 0.22 -30.84 -17.77
N ILE A 253 1.39 -30.29 -17.49
CA ILE A 253 1.67 -29.52 -16.27
C ILE A 253 0.75 -28.30 -16.22
N ILE A 254 0.62 -27.52 -17.30
CA ILE A 254 -0.27 -26.35 -17.35
C ILE A 254 -1.71 -26.75 -17.00
N ALA A 255 -2.23 -27.81 -17.62
CA ALA A 255 -3.56 -28.34 -17.32
C ALA A 255 -3.68 -28.80 -15.85
N GLY A 256 -2.66 -29.49 -15.34
CA GLY A 256 -2.60 -29.93 -13.95
C GLY A 256 -2.62 -28.78 -12.94
N LEU A 257 -1.89 -27.71 -13.22
CA LEU A 257 -1.87 -26.50 -12.36
C LEU A 257 -3.27 -25.87 -12.25
N GLN A 258 -4.07 -25.84 -13.34
CA GLN A 258 -5.43 -25.33 -13.28
C GLN A 258 -6.34 -26.18 -12.37
N THR A 259 -6.07 -27.47 -12.25
CA THR A 259 -6.85 -28.35 -11.36
C THR A 259 -6.58 -28.10 -9.87
N ILE A 260 -5.44 -27.51 -9.53
CA ILE A 260 -5.16 -27.10 -8.15
C ILE A 260 -6.21 -26.09 -7.70
N ILE A 261 -6.44 -25.04 -8.50
CA ILE A 261 -7.44 -24.01 -8.19
C ILE A 261 -8.85 -24.58 -8.25
N SER A 262 -9.20 -25.25 -9.37
CA SER A 262 -10.60 -25.64 -9.63
C SER A 262 -11.08 -26.87 -8.84
N ARG A 263 -10.17 -27.70 -8.26
CA ARG A 263 -10.53 -28.98 -7.63
C ARG A 263 -9.91 -29.20 -6.24
N GLN A 264 -8.88 -28.45 -5.87
CA GLN A 264 -8.12 -28.72 -4.65
C GLN A 264 -8.06 -27.52 -3.70
N THR A 265 -8.47 -26.31 -4.14
CA THR A 265 -8.48 -25.09 -3.33
C THR A 265 -9.91 -24.76 -2.88
N GLU A 266 -10.08 -24.44 -1.60
CA GLU A 266 -11.37 -24.05 -1.02
C GLU A 266 -11.68 -22.59 -1.33
N LEU A 267 -12.20 -22.33 -2.56
CA LEU A 267 -12.48 -20.97 -3.03
C LEU A 267 -13.65 -20.29 -2.31
N SER A 268 -14.44 -21.05 -1.51
CA SER A 268 -15.44 -20.47 -0.61
C SER A 268 -14.83 -19.71 0.57
N LYS A 269 -13.58 -20.02 0.93
CA LYS A 269 -12.84 -19.33 1.98
C LYS A 269 -12.23 -18.02 1.48
N ASP A 270 -11.47 -18.10 0.39
CA ASP A 270 -10.85 -16.95 -0.26
C ASP A 270 -10.49 -17.25 -1.72
N ALA A 271 -10.25 -16.20 -2.50
CA ALA A 271 -9.84 -16.33 -3.90
C ALA A 271 -8.36 -16.71 -4.04
N ALA A 272 -8.08 -17.49 -5.09
CA ALA A 272 -6.71 -17.81 -5.50
C ALA A 272 -6.58 -17.90 -7.02
N VAL A 273 -5.40 -17.56 -7.54
CA VAL A 273 -5.09 -17.61 -8.96
C VAL A 273 -3.72 -18.24 -9.19
N ILE A 274 -3.62 -19.11 -10.19
CA ILE A 274 -2.35 -19.58 -10.78
C ILE A 274 -2.39 -19.28 -12.27
N SER A 275 -1.43 -18.51 -12.77
CA SER A 275 -1.31 -18.20 -14.20
C SER A 275 0.09 -18.53 -14.70
N VAL A 276 0.18 -19.36 -15.75
CA VAL A 276 1.40 -19.52 -16.54
C VAL A 276 1.41 -18.41 -17.59
N CYS A 277 2.38 -17.51 -17.52
CA CYS A 277 2.42 -16.30 -18.35
C CYS A 277 3.41 -16.41 -19.51
N VAL A 278 4.42 -17.24 -19.35
CA VAL A 278 5.46 -17.46 -20.39
C VAL A 278 5.76 -18.96 -20.49
N ILE A 279 5.93 -19.44 -21.73
CA ILE A 279 6.49 -20.76 -22.04
C ILE A 279 7.50 -20.61 -23.16
N LYS A 280 8.68 -21.21 -23.01
CA LYS A 280 9.76 -21.20 -23.98
C LYS A 280 10.28 -22.61 -24.16
N SER A 281 10.33 -23.08 -25.42
CA SER A 281 10.92 -24.37 -25.77
C SER A 281 11.11 -24.50 -27.29
N GLY A 282 12.10 -25.28 -27.71
CA GLY A 282 12.36 -25.60 -29.09
C GLY A 282 12.83 -24.41 -29.95
N ILE A 283 13.46 -24.75 -31.11
CA ILE A 283 13.98 -23.76 -32.08
C ILE A 283 13.62 -24.11 -33.52
N ARG A 284 13.18 -25.35 -33.80
CA ARG A 284 12.92 -25.82 -35.14
C ARG A 284 11.82 -26.89 -35.16
N SER A 285 10.95 -26.85 -36.17
CA SER A 285 9.72 -27.62 -36.27
C SER A 285 9.91 -29.16 -36.37
N ASN A 286 11.09 -29.66 -36.74
CA ASN A 286 11.37 -31.07 -36.85
C ASN A 286 12.29 -31.63 -35.76
N ILE A 287 12.48 -30.90 -34.65
CA ILE A 287 13.31 -31.29 -33.52
C ILE A 287 12.46 -31.24 -32.26
N ILE A 288 12.37 -32.34 -31.52
CA ILE A 288 11.89 -32.35 -30.13
C ILE A 288 13.04 -31.84 -29.26
N PRO A 289 12.83 -30.76 -28.49
CA PRO A 289 13.85 -30.15 -27.65
C PRO A 289 14.22 -31.02 -26.44
N GLU A 290 15.26 -30.64 -25.72
CA GLU A 290 15.67 -31.30 -24.48
C GLU A 290 15.04 -30.66 -23.23
N GLU A 291 14.59 -29.41 -23.35
CA GLU A 291 14.02 -28.67 -22.19
C GLU A 291 12.90 -27.73 -22.59
N ALA A 292 12.06 -27.41 -21.61
CA ALA A 292 11.08 -26.34 -21.66
C ALA A 292 11.10 -25.55 -20.34
N GLU A 293 10.91 -24.24 -20.43
CA GLU A 293 10.81 -23.37 -19.28
C GLU A 293 9.48 -22.64 -19.28
N MET A 294 8.83 -22.59 -18.12
CA MET A 294 7.60 -21.83 -17.89
C MET A 294 7.78 -20.89 -16.72
N THR A 295 7.24 -19.67 -16.81
CA THR A 295 7.15 -18.74 -15.69
C THR A 295 5.73 -18.24 -15.53
N GLY A 296 5.38 -17.87 -14.29
CA GLY A 296 4.05 -17.40 -13.98
C GLY A 296 3.91 -16.78 -12.60
N THR A 297 2.67 -16.51 -12.24
CA THR A 297 2.34 -15.87 -10.95
C THR A 297 1.28 -16.66 -10.19
N ILE A 298 1.36 -16.54 -8.84
CA ILE A 298 0.37 -17.05 -7.91
C ILE A 298 -0.17 -15.86 -7.12
N ARG A 299 -1.48 -15.80 -6.91
CA ARG A 299 -2.14 -14.80 -6.07
C ARG A 299 -3.00 -15.51 -5.05
N THR A 300 -2.91 -15.10 -3.77
CA THR A 300 -3.67 -15.68 -2.67
C THR A 300 -4.01 -14.62 -1.63
N LEU A 301 -5.11 -14.83 -0.91
CA LEU A 301 -5.61 -13.92 0.13
C LEU A 301 -5.55 -14.53 1.54
N ASP A 302 -5.07 -15.77 1.64
CA ASP A 302 -4.88 -16.51 2.90
C ASP A 302 -3.53 -17.23 2.91
N THR A 303 -2.75 -17.06 3.98
CA THR A 303 -1.38 -17.61 4.08
C THR A 303 -1.36 -19.13 4.13
N ALA A 304 -2.34 -19.77 4.77
CA ALA A 304 -2.42 -21.22 4.81
C ALA A 304 -2.72 -21.80 3.43
N MET A 305 -3.65 -21.16 2.70
CA MET A 305 -3.97 -21.47 1.30
C MET A 305 -2.74 -21.26 0.39
N GLN A 306 -1.97 -20.17 0.56
CA GLN A 306 -0.74 -19.91 -0.18
C GLN A 306 0.25 -21.07 -0.03
N ASN A 307 0.54 -21.48 1.21
CA ASN A 307 1.49 -22.55 1.47
C ASN A 307 1.01 -23.89 0.91
N ASP A 308 -0.28 -24.22 1.05
CA ASP A 308 -0.85 -25.44 0.48
C ASP A 308 -0.79 -25.45 -1.06
N ILE A 309 -1.07 -24.33 -1.71
CA ILE A 309 -0.95 -24.17 -3.18
C ILE A 309 0.50 -24.37 -3.61
N HIS A 310 1.49 -23.83 -2.92
CA HIS A 310 2.91 -24.04 -3.24
C HIS A 310 3.29 -25.52 -3.21
N GLU A 311 2.88 -26.25 -2.19
CA GLU A 311 3.14 -27.69 -2.07
C GLU A 311 2.43 -28.49 -3.16
N ARG A 312 1.19 -28.14 -3.49
CA ARG A 312 0.44 -28.76 -4.59
C ARG A 312 1.09 -28.52 -5.94
N ILE A 313 1.59 -27.31 -6.22
CA ILE A 313 2.33 -26.99 -7.43
C ILE A 313 3.56 -27.89 -7.55
N ARG A 314 4.42 -27.95 -6.52
CA ARG A 314 5.63 -28.80 -6.52
C ARG A 314 5.29 -30.26 -6.80
N ARG A 315 4.32 -30.80 -6.06
CA ARG A 315 3.87 -32.19 -6.21
C ARG A 315 3.30 -32.47 -7.61
N THR A 316 2.39 -31.63 -8.09
CA THR A 316 1.72 -31.83 -9.39
C THR A 316 2.73 -31.80 -10.53
N VAL A 317 3.62 -30.81 -10.55
CA VAL A 317 4.67 -30.68 -11.58
C VAL A 317 5.60 -31.87 -11.59
N THR A 318 6.12 -32.27 -10.42
CA THR A 318 7.04 -33.40 -10.29
C THR A 318 6.38 -34.69 -10.76
N LYS A 319 5.15 -34.99 -10.31
CA LYS A 319 4.48 -36.26 -10.64
C LYS A 319 4.07 -36.35 -12.10
N ILE A 320 3.68 -35.24 -12.75
CA ILE A 320 3.39 -35.24 -14.17
C ILE A 320 4.68 -35.48 -14.98
N ALA A 321 5.78 -34.81 -14.64
CA ALA A 321 7.06 -35.02 -15.31
C ALA A 321 7.55 -36.47 -15.15
N GLU A 322 7.55 -37.01 -13.95
CA GLU A 322 7.93 -38.40 -13.67
C GLU A 322 7.09 -39.41 -14.46
N SER A 323 5.78 -39.20 -14.62
CA SER A 323 4.89 -40.11 -15.35
C SER A 323 5.26 -40.25 -16.83
N ALA A 324 5.90 -39.23 -17.38
CA ALA A 324 6.39 -39.21 -18.77
C ALA A 324 7.89 -39.59 -18.88
N GLY A 325 8.56 -39.94 -17.79
CA GLY A 325 10.00 -40.18 -17.74
C GLY A 325 10.86 -38.92 -17.82
N ALA A 326 10.26 -37.73 -17.69
CA ALA A 326 10.93 -36.46 -17.59
C ALA A 326 11.30 -36.12 -16.14
N THR A 327 12.09 -35.05 -15.96
CA THR A 327 12.27 -34.40 -14.65
C THR A 327 11.81 -32.97 -14.71
N ALA A 328 11.39 -32.42 -13.55
CA ALA A 328 11.03 -31.00 -13.46
C ALA A 328 11.52 -30.36 -12.16
N GLU A 329 11.97 -29.14 -12.28
CA GLU A 329 12.43 -28.28 -11.19
C GLU A 329 11.43 -27.13 -11.01
N VAL A 330 11.03 -26.84 -9.75
CA VAL A 330 10.08 -25.77 -9.42
C VAL A 330 10.72 -24.80 -8.43
N THR A 331 10.90 -23.57 -8.85
CA THR A 331 11.28 -22.45 -7.96
C THR A 331 10.05 -21.57 -7.74
N ILE A 332 9.76 -21.20 -6.49
CA ILE A 332 8.70 -20.24 -6.15
C ILE A 332 9.33 -19.16 -5.25
N GLU A 333 9.19 -17.92 -5.68
CA GLU A 333 9.66 -16.73 -4.97
C GLU A 333 8.48 -15.94 -4.42
N LYS A 334 8.41 -15.72 -3.12
CA LYS A 334 7.46 -14.81 -2.49
C LYS A 334 7.92 -13.37 -2.73
N LYS A 335 7.14 -12.58 -3.47
CA LYS A 335 7.46 -11.19 -3.78
C LYS A 335 6.84 -10.23 -2.78
N THR A 336 5.54 -10.38 -2.50
CA THR A 336 4.82 -9.62 -1.47
C THR A 336 3.98 -10.57 -0.64
N LEU A 337 3.68 -10.18 0.58
CA LEU A 337 2.77 -10.90 1.46
C LEU A 337 1.32 -10.46 1.21
N ILE A 338 0.37 -11.04 1.94
CA ILE A 338 -1.02 -10.59 1.92
C ILE A 338 -1.10 -9.26 2.67
N THR A 339 -1.67 -8.22 2.05
CA THR A 339 -2.01 -6.99 2.77
C THR A 339 -3.17 -7.30 3.71
N TYR A 340 -2.81 -7.61 4.95
CA TYR A 340 -3.74 -8.12 5.96
C TYR A 340 -4.14 -7.01 6.93
N ASN A 341 -5.42 -6.69 6.94
CA ASN A 341 -6.00 -5.77 7.90
C ASN A 341 -6.45 -6.52 9.16
N ASP A 342 -5.87 -6.21 10.31
CA ASP A 342 -6.24 -6.83 11.59
C ASP A 342 -7.72 -6.61 11.90
N PRO A 343 -8.55 -7.67 12.04
CA PRO A 343 -9.99 -7.53 12.20
C PRO A 343 -10.40 -6.78 13.47
N ALA A 344 -9.64 -6.91 14.55
CA ALA A 344 -9.92 -6.20 15.80
C ALA A 344 -9.61 -4.72 15.66
N LEU A 345 -8.49 -4.39 15.00
CA LEU A 345 -8.12 -3.01 14.69
C LEU A 345 -9.11 -2.37 13.74
N VAL A 346 -9.51 -3.05 12.65
CA VAL A 346 -10.54 -2.55 11.72
C VAL A 346 -11.82 -2.23 12.46
N LYS A 347 -12.35 -3.16 13.26
CA LYS A 347 -13.57 -2.95 14.06
C LYS A 347 -13.44 -1.75 14.99
N LYS A 348 -12.29 -1.59 15.65
CA LYS A 348 -12.02 -0.48 16.57
C LYS A 348 -11.94 0.85 15.83
N MET A 349 -11.27 0.90 14.67
CA MET A 349 -10.90 2.14 14.00
C MET A 349 -11.85 2.57 12.86
N LEU A 350 -12.81 1.72 12.47
CA LEU A 350 -13.80 2.05 11.47
C LEU A 350 -14.60 3.34 11.78
N PRO A 351 -15.01 3.61 13.03
CA PRO A 351 -15.65 4.88 13.38
C PRO A 351 -14.81 6.12 13.06
N SER A 352 -13.48 6.04 13.13
CA SER A 352 -12.58 7.15 12.79
C SER A 352 -12.63 7.51 11.31
N LEU A 353 -12.72 6.49 10.42
CA LEU A 353 -12.93 6.72 8.99
C LEU A 353 -14.32 7.30 8.71
N GLN A 354 -15.34 6.82 9.42
CA GLN A 354 -16.71 7.35 9.33
C GLN A 354 -16.83 8.81 9.76
N LYS A 355 -16.07 9.25 10.77
CA LYS A 355 -15.95 10.65 11.13
C LYS A 355 -15.36 11.51 10.00
N ALA A 356 -14.38 10.96 9.27
CA ALA A 356 -13.69 11.69 8.20
C ALA A 356 -14.52 11.87 6.94
N ALA A 357 -15.24 10.85 6.53
CA ALA A 357 -15.95 10.78 5.23
C ALA A 357 -17.47 10.85 5.33
N GLY A 358 -18.06 10.65 6.52
CA GLY A 358 -19.48 10.34 6.71
C GLY A 358 -19.74 8.84 6.63
N GLY A 359 -20.62 8.32 7.48
CA GLY A 359 -20.84 6.87 7.63
C GLY A 359 -21.27 6.17 6.34
N GLU A 360 -22.10 6.83 5.54
CA GLU A 360 -22.59 6.34 4.24
C GLU A 360 -21.50 6.26 3.15
N ASN A 361 -20.41 7.02 3.33
CA ASN A 361 -19.31 7.07 2.38
C ASN A 361 -18.17 6.10 2.71
N VAL A 362 -18.29 5.34 3.80
CA VAL A 362 -17.31 4.32 4.20
C VAL A 362 -17.89 2.95 3.96
N THR A 363 -17.45 2.28 2.90
CA THR A 363 -18.08 1.05 2.41
C THR A 363 -17.10 -0.11 2.36
N TRP A 364 -17.65 -1.32 2.56
CA TRP A 364 -16.93 -2.56 2.35
C TRP A 364 -16.56 -2.74 0.88
N MET A 365 -15.43 -3.42 0.60
CA MET A 365 -15.02 -3.79 -0.75
C MET A 365 -14.60 -5.26 -0.84
N ASP A 366 -14.72 -5.83 -2.03
CA ASP A 366 -14.13 -7.12 -2.32
C ASP A 366 -12.59 -7.04 -2.29
N ALA A 367 -11.94 -8.18 -2.04
CA ALA A 367 -10.48 -8.25 -2.06
C ALA A 367 -9.93 -7.95 -3.45
N MET A 368 -8.79 -7.29 -3.50
CA MET A 368 -8.08 -7.01 -4.73
C MET A 368 -7.01 -8.09 -4.99
N MET A 369 -6.90 -8.52 -6.27
CA MET A 369 -5.86 -9.49 -6.65
C MET A 369 -4.52 -8.80 -6.99
N GLY A 370 -4.45 -7.47 -6.97
CA GLY A 370 -3.21 -6.71 -6.91
C GLY A 370 -2.47 -6.96 -5.60
N SER A 371 -1.20 -6.66 -5.56
CA SER A 371 -0.34 -6.79 -4.38
C SER A 371 0.21 -5.43 -3.95
N GLU A 372 0.58 -5.32 -2.68
CA GLU A 372 1.03 -4.10 -2.03
C GLU A 372 2.06 -4.48 -0.96
N ASP A 373 3.23 -3.85 -0.94
CA ASP A 373 4.31 -4.21 -0.04
C ASP A 373 4.14 -3.67 1.39
N PHE A 374 3.12 -2.82 1.65
CA PHE A 374 2.64 -2.53 3.00
C PHE A 374 2.37 -3.82 3.79
N SER A 375 2.13 -4.91 3.10
CA SER A 375 1.97 -6.25 3.64
C SER A 375 3.12 -6.69 4.56
N PHE A 376 4.34 -6.24 4.31
CA PHE A 376 5.49 -6.53 5.19
C PHE A 376 5.38 -5.81 6.54
N PHE A 377 4.84 -4.58 6.58
CA PHE A 377 4.53 -3.92 7.86
C PHE A 377 3.40 -4.65 8.58
N ALA A 378 2.34 -5.03 7.84
CA ALA A 378 1.18 -5.72 8.39
C ALA A 378 1.50 -7.11 8.97
N GLU A 379 2.58 -7.76 8.50
CA GLU A 379 3.10 -8.99 9.10
C GLU A 379 3.70 -8.74 10.49
N LYS A 380 4.28 -7.57 10.73
CA LYS A 380 5.05 -7.26 11.95
C LYS A 380 4.23 -6.61 13.05
N VAL A 381 3.25 -5.78 12.68
CA VAL A 381 2.42 -5.03 13.64
C VAL A 381 0.96 -5.01 13.19
N PRO A 382 -0.01 -4.94 14.12
CA PRO A 382 -1.42 -4.77 13.76
C PRO A 382 -1.58 -3.58 12.81
N SER A 383 -2.23 -3.80 11.66
CA SER A 383 -2.29 -2.80 10.59
C SER A 383 -3.69 -2.64 10.02
N PHE A 384 -3.98 -1.44 9.52
CA PHE A 384 -5.20 -1.16 8.78
C PHE A 384 -4.88 -0.29 7.55
N PHE A 385 -5.04 -0.88 6.38
CA PHE A 385 -4.88 -0.27 5.06
C PHE A 385 -6.26 -0.06 4.43
N PHE A 386 -6.54 1.16 3.94
CA PHE A 386 -7.83 1.50 3.36
C PHE A 386 -7.65 2.24 2.03
N PHE A 387 -8.74 2.35 1.25
CA PHE A 387 -8.70 2.96 -0.07
C PHE A 387 -9.51 4.26 -0.08
N LEU A 388 -8.87 5.33 -0.55
CA LEU A 388 -9.46 6.66 -0.71
C LEU A 388 -9.92 6.87 -2.15
N GLY A 389 -11.11 7.42 -2.35
CA GLY A 389 -11.63 7.71 -3.69
C GLY A 389 -10.86 8.83 -4.38
N GLY A 390 -10.48 8.57 -5.66
CA GLY A 390 -9.83 9.52 -6.57
C GLY A 390 -10.58 9.72 -7.89
N MET A 391 -11.73 9.06 -8.09
CA MET A 391 -12.56 9.22 -9.28
C MET A 391 -13.43 10.48 -9.17
N LYS A 392 -13.63 11.20 -10.27
CA LYS A 392 -14.53 12.36 -10.33
C LYS A 392 -15.94 11.99 -9.88
N LYS A 393 -16.59 12.91 -9.17
CA LYS A 393 -17.98 12.73 -8.73
C LYS A 393 -18.92 12.52 -9.92
N GLY A 394 -19.72 11.44 -9.85
CA GLY A 394 -20.71 11.09 -10.89
C GLY A 394 -20.11 10.44 -12.13
N GLN A 395 -18.82 10.12 -12.17
CA GLN A 395 -18.21 9.35 -13.25
C GLN A 395 -18.58 7.86 -13.11
N ASP A 396 -18.77 7.19 -14.25
CA ASP A 396 -18.92 5.73 -14.28
C ASP A 396 -17.55 5.06 -13.98
N PRO A 397 -17.47 4.20 -12.95
CA PRO A 397 -16.22 3.50 -12.61
C PRO A 397 -15.60 2.70 -13.76
N HIS A 398 -16.41 2.21 -14.70
CA HIS A 398 -15.93 1.49 -15.88
C HIS A 398 -15.20 2.38 -16.90
N THR A 399 -15.35 3.70 -16.79
CA THR A 399 -14.66 4.68 -17.64
C THR A 399 -13.44 5.29 -16.97
N ALA A 400 -13.18 4.96 -15.71
CA ALA A 400 -11.98 5.41 -15.01
C ALA A 400 -10.75 4.69 -15.55
N PHE A 401 -9.71 5.44 -15.88
CA PHE A 401 -8.44 4.83 -16.29
C PHE A 401 -7.82 4.08 -15.11
N PRO A 402 -7.43 2.82 -15.31
CA PRO A 402 -6.84 2.03 -14.24
C PRO A 402 -5.44 2.54 -13.87
N HIS A 403 -5.03 2.22 -12.65
CA HIS A 403 -3.64 2.38 -12.21
C HIS A 403 -2.68 1.71 -13.20
N HIS A 404 -1.41 2.13 -13.24
CA HIS A 404 -0.35 1.61 -14.10
C HIS A 404 -0.61 1.82 -15.59
N THR A 405 -1.38 2.84 -15.96
CA THR A 405 -1.59 3.21 -17.36
C THR A 405 -1.14 4.65 -17.65
N PRO A 406 -0.69 4.95 -18.88
CA PRO A 406 -0.31 6.31 -19.28
C PRO A 406 -1.42 7.36 -19.19
N ASP A 407 -2.68 6.93 -19.08
CA ASP A 407 -3.87 7.77 -19.02
C ASP A 407 -4.44 7.88 -17.59
N PHE A 408 -3.75 7.33 -16.59
CA PHE A 408 -4.15 7.39 -15.18
C PHE A 408 -4.40 8.82 -14.73
N TYR A 409 -5.55 9.03 -14.11
CA TYR A 409 -5.98 10.34 -13.59
C TYR A 409 -6.74 10.18 -12.29
N ILE A 410 -6.55 11.10 -11.35
CA ILE A 410 -7.31 11.22 -10.11
C ILE A 410 -7.76 12.66 -9.88
N ASP A 411 -8.95 12.81 -9.28
CA ASP A 411 -9.51 14.08 -8.82
C ASP A 411 -8.96 14.42 -7.42
N GLU A 412 -8.41 15.60 -7.27
CA GLU A 412 -7.72 16.07 -6.06
C GLU A 412 -8.67 16.47 -4.92
N SER A 413 -9.97 16.66 -5.21
CA SER A 413 -10.96 17.17 -4.24
C SER A 413 -11.24 16.22 -3.06
N GLY A 414 -10.79 14.97 -3.18
CA GLY A 414 -10.90 13.95 -2.12
C GLY A 414 -9.77 13.98 -1.09
N PHE A 415 -8.67 14.67 -1.32
CA PHE A 415 -7.46 14.57 -0.50
C PHE A 415 -7.66 14.96 0.96
N LYS A 416 -8.47 15.99 1.23
CA LYS A 416 -8.77 16.39 2.62
C LYS A 416 -9.45 15.28 3.42
N VAL A 417 -10.20 14.38 2.79
CA VAL A 417 -10.79 13.22 3.47
C VAL A 417 -9.69 12.27 3.95
N GLY A 418 -8.64 12.07 3.15
CA GLY A 418 -7.46 11.30 3.56
C GLY A 418 -6.73 11.93 4.75
N VAL A 419 -6.56 13.27 4.73
CA VAL A 419 -5.97 14.00 5.85
C VAL A 419 -6.80 13.84 7.13
N LYS A 420 -8.13 14.02 7.06
CA LYS A 420 -9.05 13.81 8.18
C LYS A 420 -9.02 12.38 8.69
N ALA A 421 -8.99 11.40 7.77
CA ALA A 421 -8.97 9.98 8.12
C ALA A 421 -7.74 9.64 8.96
N PHE A 422 -6.53 9.97 8.51
CA PHE A 422 -5.32 9.71 9.28
C PHE A 422 -5.30 10.47 10.61
N CYS A 423 -5.69 11.73 10.64
CA CYS A 423 -5.74 12.50 11.89
C CYS A 423 -6.70 11.88 12.91
N ASN A 424 -7.91 11.49 12.49
CA ASN A 424 -8.88 10.83 13.36
C ASN A 424 -8.37 9.47 13.86
N LEU A 425 -7.77 8.64 12.97
CA LEU A 425 -7.15 7.37 13.36
C LEU A 425 -6.10 7.57 14.47
N VAL A 426 -5.25 8.59 14.33
CA VAL A 426 -4.21 8.90 15.32
C VAL A 426 -4.82 9.31 16.66
N PHE A 427 -5.75 10.27 16.68
CA PHE A 427 -6.34 10.76 17.91
C PHE A 427 -7.23 9.72 18.61
N ASP A 428 -8.05 8.97 17.86
CA ASP A 428 -8.93 7.97 18.44
C ASP A 428 -8.13 6.77 18.96
N TYR A 429 -7.14 6.26 18.21
CA TYR A 429 -6.29 5.16 18.68
C TYR A 429 -5.49 5.55 19.93
N SER A 430 -4.88 6.75 19.94
CA SER A 430 -4.08 7.25 21.06
C SER A 430 -4.91 7.58 22.31
N SER A 431 -6.21 7.76 22.15
CA SER A 431 -7.14 8.02 23.26
C SER A 431 -7.72 6.75 23.87
N GLY A 432 -7.50 5.59 23.24
CA GLY A 432 -8.02 4.29 23.69
C GLY A 432 -9.48 4.05 23.29
N ASN A 433 -10.02 4.90 22.41
CA ASN A 433 -11.39 4.81 21.89
C ASN A 433 -11.49 3.79 20.78
#